data_9d32600cbd82797144f85d742f2d79d6
#
_entry.id   9d32600cbd82797144f85d742f2d79d6
#
_cell.length_a   1.000
_cell.length_b   1.000
_cell.length_c   1.000
_cell.angle_alpha   90.00
_cell.angle_beta   90.00
_cell.angle_gamma   90.00
#
_symmetry.space_group_name_H-M   'P 1'
#
loop_
_entity.id
_entity.type
_entity.pdbx_description
1 polymer ?
#
loop_
_entity_poly.entity_id
_entity_poly.type
_entity_poly.pdbx_seq_one_letter_code
_entity_poly.pdbx_strand_id
1 'polypeptide(L)'
;MNMLSLDEKVERTRPFIEQAHLNADKLASVVQAAADRIKIAGDILDYVAFFVTAEQLTYDEAAFDKRLRIPSEAPGLLRKFGGVLGTIDPFNEKTTEACLQDFVVAEGISHAQIVHALRVAITGKSAGFGLFESVSILGRTECVLRIERALTRIP
;
A
#
# COMPACT_ATOMS: atom_id res chain seq x y z
N MET A 1 9.32 16.22 16.66
CA MET A 1 8.03 15.83 16.05
C MET A 1 7.09 15.08 17.02
N ASN A 2 7.62 14.28 17.93
CA ASN A 2 6.76 13.45 18.80
C ASN A 2 5.86 14.25 19.75
N MET A 3 6.27 15.45 20.13
CA MET A 3 5.50 16.30 21.05
C MET A 3 4.39 17.10 20.36
N LEU A 4 4.29 17.01 19.04
CA LEU A 4 3.33 17.80 18.28
C LEU A 4 2.00 17.04 18.13
N SER A 5 0.91 17.80 18.00
CA SER A 5 -0.38 17.21 17.61
C SER A 5 -0.33 16.69 16.17
N LEU A 6 -1.33 15.89 15.79
CA LEU A 6 -1.45 15.39 14.42
C LEU A 6 -1.51 16.57 13.43
N ASP A 7 -2.34 17.57 13.73
CA ASP A 7 -2.50 18.73 12.84
C ASP A 7 -1.20 19.49 12.65
N GLU A 8 -0.42 19.67 13.71
CA GLU A 8 0.89 20.33 13.66
C GLU A 8 1.88 19.52 12.82
N LYS A 9 1.89 18.19 12.98
CA LYS A 9 2.74 17.30 12.18
C LYS A 9 2.38 17.38 10.69
N VAL A 10 1.10 17.39 10.37
CA VAL A 10 0.62 17.53 9.00
C VAL A 10 1.10 18.85 8.40
N GLU A 11 0.93 19.96 9.11
CA GLU A 11 1.33 21.26 8.60
C GLU A 11 2.84 21.39 8.41
N ARG A 12 3.63 20.76 9.27
CA ARG A 12 5.11 20.80 9.15
C ARG A 12 5.63 19.93 8.02
N THR A 13 4.93 18.84 7.70
CA THR A 13 5.34 17.92 6.62
C THR A 13 4.81 18.34 5.25
N ARG A 14 3.72 19.09 5.19
CA ARG A 14 3.08 19.52 3.94
C ARG A 14 4.02 20.18 2.93
N PRO A 15 4.90 21.13 3.33
CA PRO A 15 5.79 21.78 2.36
C PRO A 15 6.70 20.80 1.62
N PHE A 16 7.12 19.70 2.25
CA PHE A 16 7.97 18.70 1.61
C PHE A 16 7.23 17.97 0.50
N ILE A 17 5.95 17.66 0.73
CA ILE A 17 5.09 17.02 -0.27
C ILE A 17 4.82 17.98 -1.43
N GLU A 18 4.51 19.23 -1.13
CA GLU A 18 4.23 20.25 -2.15
C GLU A 18 5.46 20.57 -3.00
N GLN A 19 6.65 20.68 -2.38
CA GLN A 19 7.90 20.95 -3.09
C GLN A 19 8.29 19.79 -4.01
N ALA A 20 7.90 18.56 -3.67
CA ALA A 20 8.13 17.39 -4.50
C ALA A 20 7.07 17.22 -5.60
N HIS A 21 6.12 18.14 -5.71
CA HIS A 21 5.00 18.11 -6.66
C HIS A 21 4.12 16.86 -6.50
N LEU A 22 3.93 16.44 -5.25
CA LEU A 22 3.12 15.27 -4.89
C LEU A 22 1.74 15.73 -4.36
N ASN A 23 0.76 14.84 -4.48
CA ASN A 23 -0.59 15.08 -3.98
C ASN A 23 -0.64 14.86 -2.47
N ALA A 24 -1.12 15.86 -1.73
CA ALA A 24 -1.17 15.85 -0.26
C ALA A 24 -2.49 15.31 0.32
N ASP A 25 -3.40 14.78 -0.49
CA ASP A 25 -4.74 14.35 -0.03
C ASP A 25 -4.68 13.29 1.07
N LYS A 26 -3.66 12.42 1.05
CA LYS A 26 -3.49 11.34 2.03
C LYS A 26 -2.53 11.71 3.17
N LEU A 27 -2.07 12.96 3.21
CA LEU A 27 -1.01 13.37 4.14
C LEU A 27 -1.36 13.08 5.60
N ALA A 28 -2.54 13.47 6.05
CA ALA A 28 -2.95 13.25 7.45
C ALA A 28 -2.96 11.76 7.81
N SER A 29 -3.49 10.91 6.92
CA SER A 29 -3.54 9.46 7.13
C SER A 29 -2.15 8.85 7.22
N VAL A 30 -1.24 9.28 6.36
CA VAL A 30 0.14 8.79 6.34
C VAL A 30 0.89 9.25 7.59
N VAL A 31 0.75 10.51 7.99
CA VAL A 31 1.39 11.03 9.20
C VAL A 31 0.90 10.28 10.43
N GLN A 32 -0.39 10.02 10.51
CA GLN A 32 -0.98 9.26 11.61
C GLN A 32 -0.43 7.83 11.65
N ALA A 33 -0.37 7.16 10.51
CA ALA A 33 0.13 5.79 10.41
C ALA A 33 1.64 5.71 10.73
N ALA A 34 2.41 6.70 10.30
CA ALA A 34 3.85 6.75 10.55
C ALA A 34 4.17 6.97 12.03
N ALA A 35 3.29 7.68 12.75
CA ALA A 35 3.43 7.94 14.19
C ALA A 35 4.83 8.47 14.52
N ASP A 36 5.56 7.76 15.37
CA ASP A 36 6.89 8.19 15.85
C ASP A 36 8.02 7.93 14.86
N ARG A 37 7.74 7.30 13.71
CA ARG A 37 8.76 7.05 12.68
C ARG A 37 9.20 8.32 11.99
N ILE A 38 8.38 9.38 12.00
CA ILE A 38 8.75 10.69 11.48
C ILE A 38 9.47 11.44 12.60
N LYS A 39 10.79 11.52 12.51
CA LYS A 39 11.64 12.21 13.50
C LYS A 39 11.81 13.67 13.13
N ILE A 40 11.99 13.97 11.86
CA ILE A 40 12.04 15.32 11.30
C ILE A 40 11.01 15.41 10.16
N ALA A 41 10.60 16.63 9.83
CA ALA A 41 9.53 16.84 8.86
C ALA A 41 9.83 16.24 7.48
N GLY A 42 11.09 16.25 7.05
CA GLY A 42 11.50 15.68 5.76
C GLY A 42 11.35 14.17 5.67
N ASP A 43 11.23 13.48 6.78
CA ASP A 43 11.05 12.02 6.80
C ASP A 43 9.74 11.58 6.10
N ILE A 44 8.80 12.51 5.92
CA ILE A 44 7.57 12.21 5.19
C ILE A 44 7.85 11.70 3.76
N LEU A 45 8.97 12.07 3.18
CA LEU A 45 9.34 11.64 1.83
C LEU A 45 9.71 10.15 1.76
N ASP A 46 9.94 9.49 2.90
CA ASP A 46 10.13 8.04 2.95
C ASP A 46 8.84 7.28 2.58
N TYR A 47 7.71 7.96 2.62
CA TYR A 47 6.40 7.38 2.35
C TYR A 47 5.84 7.82 1.00
N VAL A 48 6.71 8.14 0.05
CA VAL A 48 6.33 8.69 -1.26
C VAL A 48 5.32 7.81 -2.01
N ALA A 49 5.34 6.50 -1.79
CA ALA A 49 4.42 5.57 -2.44
C ALA A 49 2.95 5.91 -2.20
N PHE A 50 2.62 6.57 -1.09
CA PHE A 50 1.24 6.97 -0.77
C PHE A 50 0.82 8.29 -1.40
N PHE A 51 1.75 9.01 -2.02
CA PHE A 51 1.51 10.34 -2.59
C PHE A 51 1.63 10.38 -4.11
N VAL A 52 1.96 9.26 -4.74
CA VAL A 52 2.06 9.16 -6.20
C VAL A 52 0.83 8.45 -6.76
N THR A 53 0.62 8.59 -8.08
CA THR A 53 -0.42 7.82 -8.77
C THR A 53 0.04 6.38 -8.99
N ALA A 54 -0.89 5.50 -9.37
CA ALA A 54 -0.55 4.13 -9.72
C ALA A 54 0.51 4.07 -10.83
N GLU A 55 0.42 4.97 -11.81
CA GLU A 55 1.36 5.03 -12.93
C GLU A 55 2.75 5.50 -12.52
N GLN A 56 2.84 6.34 -11.49
CA GLN A 56 4.09 6.88 -10.97
C GLN A 56 4.75 5.99 -9.94
N LEU A 57 4.03 4.99 -9.42
CA LEU A 57 4.56 4.09 -8.41
C LEU A 57 5.77 3.32 -8.94
N THR A 58 6.88 3.38 -8.19
CA THR A 58 8.08 2.61 -8.51
C THR A 58 8.14 1.35 -7.68
N TYR A 59 8.69 0.29 -8.26
CA TYR A 59 8.83 -1.00 -7.59
C TYR A 59 10.29 -1.27 -7.29
N ASP A 60 10.56 -1.75 -6.07
CA ASP A 60 11.84 -2.35 -5.74
C ASP A 60 11.96 -3.64 -6.57
N GLU A 61 12.91 -3.68 -7.51
CA GLU A 61 13.00 -4.81 -8.44
C GLU A 61 13.28 -6.13 -7.75
N ALA A 62 14.10 -6.15 -6.71
CA ALA A 62 14.39 -7.37 -5.96
C ALA A 62 13.13 -7.90 -5.26
N ALA A 63 12.36 -7.02 -4.64
CA ALA A 63 11.11 -7.38 -3.99
C ALA A 63 10.06 -7.84 -5.00
N PHE A 64 9.98 -7.15 -6.14
CA PHE A 64 9.05 -7.48 -7.22
C PHE A 64 9.35 -8.88 -7.77
N ASP A 65 10.61 -9.17 -8.05
CA ASP A 65 11.03 -10.49 -8.52
C ASP A 65 10.69 -11.57 -7.50
N LYS A 66 11.07 -11.36 -6.25
CA LYS A 66 10.92 -12.34 -5.19
C LYS A 66 9.45 -12.69 -4.91
N ARG A 67 8.55 -11.70 -5.00
CA ARG A 67 7.17 -11.87 -4.56
C ARG A 67 6.16 -12.02 -5.70
N LEU A 68 6.46 -11.48 -6.88
CA LEU A 68 5.52 -11.45 -7.99
C LEU A 68 5.97 -12.24 -9.22
N ARG A 69 7.27 -12.37 -9.46
CA ARG A 69 7.78 -13.09 -10.65
C ARG A 69 8.18 -14.53 -10.34
N ILE A 70 8.99 -14.73 -9.29
CA ILE A 70 9.50 -16.06 -8.95
C ILE A 70 8.37 -17.02 -8.53
N PRO A 71 7.44 -16.64 -7.63
CA PRO A 71 6.33 -17.54 -7.30
C PRO A 71 5.35 -17.62 -8.46
N SER A 72 5.24 -18.79 -9.07
CA SER A 72 4.39 -18.96 -10.27
C SER A 72 2.90 -18.76 -9.98
N GLU A 73 2.45 -18.99 -8.75
CA GLU A 73 1.07 -18.81 -8.34
C GLU A 73 0.68 -17.35 -8.05
N ALA A 74 1.67 -16.48 -7.82
CA ALA A 74 1.41 -15.11 -7.36
C ALA A 74 0.54 -14.29 -8.32
N PRO A 75 0.78 -14.27 -9.64
CA PRO A 75 -0.05 -13.47 -10.56
C PRO A 75 -1.53 -13.88 -10.54
N GLY A 76 -1.80 -15.18 -10.54
CA GLY A 76 -3.18 -15.67 -10.51
C GLY A 76 -3.90 -15.32 -9.21
N LEU A 77 -3.22 -15.51 -8.08
CA LEU A 77 -3.76 -15.17 -6.76
C LEU A 77 -4.02 -13.66 -6.65
N LEU A 78 -3.07 -12.85 -7.11
CA LEU A 78 -3.20 -11.40 -7.06
C LEU A 78 -4.36 -10.91 -7.92
N ARG A 79 -4.55 -11.49 -9.11
CA ARG A 79 -5.67 -11.16 -9.99
C ARG A 79 -7.00 -11.48 -9.33
N LYS A 80 -7.13 -12.67 -8.75
CA LYS A 80 -8.36 -13.09 -8.06
C LYS A 80 -8.65 -12.18 -6.87
N PHE A 81 -7.65 -11.88 -6.05
CA PHE A 81 -7.86 -11.04 -4.88
C PHE A 81 -8.17 -9.59 -5.26
N GLY A 82 -7.58 -9.09 -6.34
CA GLY A 82 -7.93 -7.78 -6.90
C GLY A 82 -9.41 -7.67 -7.25
N GLY A 83 -9.96 -8.73 -7.81
CA GLY A 83 -11.39 -8.80 -8.09
C GLY A 83 -12.25 -8.76 -6.83
N VAL A 84 -11.81 -9.46 -5.78
CA VAL A 84 -12.49 -9.43 -4.47
C VAL A 84 -12.42 -8.04 -3.84
N LEU A 85 -11.23 -7.42 -3.84
CA LEU A 85 -11.06 -6.08 -3.28
C LEU A 85 -12.00 -5.06 -3.92
N GLY A 86 -12.22 -5.17 -5.21
CA GLY A 86 -13.08 -4.24 -5.93
C GLY A 86 -14.55 -4.28 -5.50
N THR A 87 -14.97 -5.32 -4.80
CA THR A 87 -16.37 -5.52 -4.39
C THR A 87 -16.62 -5.26 -2.90
N ILE A 88 -15.58 -5.02 -2.10
CA ILE A 88 -15.71 -4.84 -0.64
C ILE A 88 -16.39 -3.51 -0.33
N ASP A 89 -17.44 -3.55 0.51
CA ASP A 89 -18.15 -2.36 0.97
C ASP A 89 -18.75 -2.64 2.35
N PRO A 90 -18.43 -1.84 3.38
CA PRO A 90 -17.48 -0.71 3.38
C PRO A 90 -16.03 -1.16 3.19
N PHE A 91 -15.18 -0.27 2.71
CA PHE A 91 -13.78 -0.56 2.45
C PHE A 91 -12.92 0.05 3.57
N ASN A 92 -12.42 -0.79 4.46
CA ASN A 92 -11.60 -0.39 5.61
C ASN A 92 -10.68 -1.54 6.02
N GLU A 93 -9.83 -1.31 7.03
CA GLU A 93 -8.89 -2.33 7.49
C GLU A 93 -9.58 -3.63 7.89
N LYS A 94 -10.67 -3.52 8.63
CA LYS A 94 -11.38 -4.68 9.18
C LYS A 94 -12.00 -5.53 8.07
N THR A 95 -12.69 -4.89 7.13
CA THR A 95 -13.37 -5.61 6.05
C THR A 95 -12.40 -6.22 5.06
N THR A 96 -11.30 -5.51 4.75
CA THR A 96 -10.28 -6.02 3.82
C THR A 96 -9.51 -7.18 4.44
N GLU A 97 -9.19 -7.09 5.73
CA GLU A 97 -8.55 -8.20 6.44
C GLU A 97 -9.44 -9.44 6.48
N ALA A 98 -10.71 -9.28 6.81
CA ALA A 98 -11.67 -10.39 6.84
C ALA A 98 -11.81 -11.05 5.47
N CYS A 99 -11.88 -10.25 4.41
CA CYS A 99 -11.95 -10.78 3.05
C CYS A 99 -10.70 -11.54 2.65
N LEU A 100 -9.52 -11.08 3.07
CA LEU A 100 -8.28 -11.79 2.79
C LEU A 100 -8.24 -13.13 3.52
N GLN A 101 -8.68 -13.18 4.78
CA GLN A 101 -8.74 -14.43 5.54
C GLN A 101 -9.67 -15.44 4.88
N ASP A 102 -10.84 -15.00 4.42
CA ASP A 102 -11.78 -15.85 3.70
C ASP A 102 -11.19 -16.34 2.36
N PHE A 103 -10.50 -15.46 1.66
CA PHE A 103 -9.83 -15.78 0.40
C PHE A 103 -8.76 -16.85 0.58
N VAL A 104 -7.94 -16.72 1.63
CA VAL A 104 -6.88 -17.69 1.94
C VAL A 104 -7.47 -19.08 2.19
N VAL A 105 -8.56 -19.15 2.95
CA VAL A 105 -9.25 -20.42 3.21
C VAL A 105 -9.84 -20.99 1.92
N ALA A 106 -10.53 -20.17 1.15
CA ALA A 106 -11.19 -20.62 -0.08
C ALA A 106 -10.21 -21.12 -1.13
N GLU A 107 -9.03 -20.50 -1.23
CA GLU A 107 -8.00 -20.90 -2.20
C GLU A 107 -7.09 -22.00 -1.67
N GLY A 108 -7.17 -22.33 -0.38
CA GLY A 108 -6.33 -23.37 0.21
C GLY A 108 -4.84 -23.00 0.23
N ILE A 109 -4.54 -21.72 0.44
CA ILE A 109 -3.16 -21.19 0.44
C ILE A 109 -2.76 -20.71 1.84
N SER A 110 -1.47 -20.37 2.01
CA SER A 110 -1.00 -19.69 3.21
C SER A 110 -1.16 -18.18 3.06
N HIS A 111 -1.24 -17.47 4.20
CA HIS A 111 -1.27 -16.02 4.20
C HIS A 111 -0.08 -15.41 3.46
N ALA A 112 1.12 -15.98 3.66
CA ALA A 112 2.34 -15.46 3.05
C ALA A 112 2.27 -15.42 1.52
N GLN A 113 1.55 -16.35 0.90
CA GLN A 113 1.45 -16.43 -0.56
C GLN A 113 0.73 -15.23 -1.18
N ILE A 114 -0.17 -14.59 -0.45
CA ILE A 114 -0.91 -13.42 -0.97
C ILE A 114 -0.47 -12.12 -0.30
N VAL A 115 -0.15 -12.13 0.98
CA VAL A 115 0.18 -10.92 1.75
C VAL A 115 1.39 -10.20 1.18
N HIS A 116 2.47 -10.93 0.90
CA HIS A 116 3.69 -10.32 0.38
C HIS A 116 3.52 -9.83 -1.06
N ALA A 117 2.82 -10.60 -1.89
CA ALA A 117 2.54 -10.21 -3.27
C ALA A 117 1.69 -8.94 -3.31
N LEU A 118 0.65 -8.88 -2.49
CA LEU A 118 -0.25 -7.72 -2.43
C LEU A 118 0.51 -6.48 -1.96
N ARG A 119 1.34 -6.60 -0.91
CA ARG A 119 2.12 -5.48 -0.39
C ARG A 119 3.01 -4.86 -1.47
N VAL A 120 3.76 -5.70 -2.18
CA VAL A 120 4.65 -5.21 -3.25
C VAL A 120 3.83 -4.57 -4.38
N ALA A 121 2.71 -5.17 -4.75
CA ALA A 121 1.87 -4.64 -5.83
C ALA A 121 1.35 -3.24 -5.52
N ILE A 122 0.93 -2.98 -4.29
CA ILE A 122 0.29 -1.69 -3.94
C ILE A 122 1.27 -0.65 -3.40
N THR A 123 2.41 -1.04 -2.82
CA THR A 123 3.37 -0.09 -2.26
C THR A 123 4.71 -0.06 -2.99
N GLY A 124 5.01 -1.07 -3.78
CA GLY A 124 6.29 -1.20 -4.47
C GLY A 124 7.43 -1.72 -3.60
N LYS A 125 7.18 -2.00 -2.33
CA LYS A 125 8.18 -2.43 -1.34
C LYS A 125 7.68 -3.62 -0.55
N SER A 126 8.63 -4.36 0.06
CA SER A 126 8.31 -5.53 0.88
C SER A 126 8.06 -5.21 2.36
N ALA A 127 8.31 -3.97 2.80
CA ALA A 127 8.14 -3.54 4.18
C ALA A 127 7.53 -2.14 4.24
N GLY A 128 6.98 -1.78 5.40
CA GLY A 128 6.34 -0.49 5.62
C GLY A 128 5.26 -0.58 6.70
N PHE A 129 4.17 0.14 6.53
CA PHE A 129 2.99 0.05 7.40
C PHE A 129 2.38 -1.35 7.34
N GLY A 130 1.49 -1.66 8.27
CA GLY A 130 0.67 -2.87 8.18
C GLY A 130 -0.04 -2.95 6.83
N LEU A 131 -0.22 -4.16 6.31
CA LEU A 131 -0.80 -4.34 4.98
C LEU A 131 -2.18 -3.70 4.86
N PHE A 132 -3.07 -4.00 5.80
CA PHE A 132 -4.45 -3.49 5.72
C PHE A 132 -4.55 -2.01 6.05
N GLU A 133 -3.62 -1.49 6.85
CA GLU A 133 -3.47 -0.05 7.04
C GLU A 133 -3.11 0.62 5.71
N SER A 134 -2.15 0.07 4.98
CA SER A 134 -1.77 0.57 3.65
C SER A 134 -2.92 0.50 2.66
N VAL A 135 -3.65 -0.62 2.64
CA VAL A 135 -4.83 -0.81 1.78
C VAL A 135 -5.88 0.25 2.08
N SER A 136 -6.15 0.49 3.36
CA SER A 136 -7.14 1.48 3.79
C SER A 136 -6.74 2.92 3.39
N ILE A 137 -5.46 3.27 3.58
CA ILE A 137 -4.96 4.60 3.20
C ILE A 137 -5.10 4.83 1.69
N LEU A 138 -4.72 3.83 0.88
CA LEU A 138 -4.79 3.95 -0.58
C LEU A 138 -6.22 3.96 -1.10
N GLY A 139 -7.11 3.20 -0.48
CA GLY A 139 -8.51 3.08 -0.90
C GLY A 139 -8.71 2.05 -2.00
N ARG A 140 -9.97 1.68 -2.21
CA ARG A 140 -10.37 0.61 -3.14
C ARG A 140 -9.85 0.84 -4.56
N THR A 141 -10.16 1.98 -5.14
CA THR A 141 -9.84 2.28 -6.53
C THR A 141 -8.33 2.24 -6.77
N GLU A 142 -7.57 2.88 -5.89
CA GLU A 142 -6.12 2.95 -6.03
C GLU A 142 -5.48 1.57 -5.87
N CYS A 143 -5.94 0.76 -4.93
CA CYS A 143 -5.45 -0.61 -4.75
C CYS A 143 -5.68 -1.45 -6.00
N VAL A 144 -6.89 -1.39 -6.57
CA VAL A 144 -7.22 -2.16 -7.78
C VAL A 144 -6.35 -1.72 -8.96
N LEU A 145 -6.17 -0.42 -9.15
CA LEU A 145 -5.32 0.11 -10.23
C LEU A 145 -3.87 -0.35 -10.09
N ARG A 146 -3.34 -0.33 -8.87
CA ARG A 146 -1.96 -0.75 -8.61
C ARG A 146 -1.77 -2.25 -8.81
N ILE A 147 -2.76 -3.06 -8.45
CA ILE A 147 -2.74 -4.50 -8.71
C ILE A 147 -2.71 -4.75 -10.23
N GLU A 148 -3.57 -4.09 -10.97
CA GLU A 148 -3.62 -4.22 -12.44
C GLU A 148 -2.29 -3.85 -13.09
N ARG A 149 -1.71 -2.75 -12.63
CA ARG A 149 -0.40 -2.31 -13.14
C ARG A 149 0.69 -3.33 -12.82
N ALA A 150 0.72 -3.86 -11.60
CA ALA A 150 1.71 -4.87 -11.24
C ALA A 150 1.58 -6.09 -12.14
N LEU A 151 0.36 -6.54 -12.43
CA LEU A 151 0.11 -7.68 -13.31
C LEU A 151 0.65 -7.45 -14.71
N THR A 152 0.60 -6.23 -15.23
CA THR A 152 1.15 -5.92 -16.56
C THR A 152 2.68 -5.95 -16.59
N ARG A 153 3.34 -5.83 -15.43
CA ARG A 153 4.81 -5.79 -15.32
C ARG A 153 5.44 -7.14 -15.02
N ILE A 154 4.63 -8.15 -14.71
CA ILE A 154 5.13 -9.47 -14.28
C ILE A 154 5.78 -10.26 -15.42
N PRO A 155 5.29 -10.28 -16.66
CA PRO A 155 5.77 -11.15 -17.76
C PRO A 155 7.26 -11.15 -18.00
#